data_3b08a0bd9aab77b0c736dbac2e8af12c
#
_entry.id   3b08a0bd9aab77b0c736dbac2e8af12c
#
_cell.length_a   1.000
_cell.length_b   1.000
_cell.length_c   1.000
_cell.angle_alpha   90.00
_cell.angle_beta   90.00
_cell.angle_gamma   90.00
#
_symmetry.space_group_name_H-M   'P 1'
#
loop_
_entity.id
_entity.type
_entity.pdbx_description
1 polymer ?
#
loop_
_entity_poly.entity_id
_entity_poly.type
_entity_poly.pdbx_seq_one_letter_code
_entity_poly.pdbx_strand_id
1 'polypeptide(L)'
;MKSKLVAISSISAGLTAIALLIGAYFEVADLCALVISSVFVTLPLYYKSYKASLLAALVGGVIAFMCSGFNVMSLIFPSFIAFFGIYPIVSSIMQEKKVNKLLRIILGVIWFIAVAYGMYFYYTAVMGVVLSDMPGWLAEIVLYIIAPLAIIVFFVYDKFIVLSRLVINRYLGKIIK
;
A
#
# COMPACT_ATOMS: atom_id res chain seq x y z
N MET A 1 -27.97 -2.99 6.04
CA MET A 1 -26.51 -3.00 6.26
C MET A 1 -25.72 -3.50 5.03
N LYS A 2 -26.12 -4.58 4.34
CA LYS A 2 -25.36 -5.10 3.18
C LYS A 2 -25.20 -4.09 2.02
N SER A 3 -26.24 -3.32 1.68
CA SER A 3 -26.19 -2.32 0.60
C SER A 3 -25.21 -1.18 0.88
N LYS A 4 -25.16 -0.65 2.10
CA LYS A 4 -24.20 0.40 2.50
C LYS A 4 -22.75 -0.11 2.43
N LEU A 5 -22.49 -1.36 2.83
CA LEU A 5 -21.17 -1.97 2.73
C LEU A 5 -20.73 -2.10 1.28
N VAL A 6 -21.62 -2.58 0.40
CA VAL A 6 -21.34 -2.71 -1.03
C VAL A 6 -21.01 -1.35 -1.64
N ALA A 7 -21.82 -0.32 -1.37
CA ALA A 7 -21.58 1.03 -1.87
C ALA A 7 -20.21 1.58 -1.43
N ILE A 8 -19.87 1.47 -0.13
CA ILE A 8 -18.57 1.92 0.38
C ILE A 8 -17.41 1.12 -0.23
N SER A 9 -17.58 -0.18 -0.43
CA SER A 9 -16.53 -1.01 -1.04
C SER A 9 -16.30 -0.65 -2.51
N SER A 10 -17.36 -0.35 -3.26
CA SER A 10 -17.24 0.09 -4.66
C SER A 10 -16.60 1.47 -4.77
N ILE A 11 -16.97 2.41 -3.91
CA ILE A 11 -16.32 3.73 -3.83
C ILE A 11 -14.84 3.57 -3.46
N SER A 12 -14.54 2.72 -2.48
CA SER A 12 -13.16 2.40 -2.08
C SER A 12 -12.34 1.86 -3.24
N ALA A 13 -12.87 0.89 -4.00
CA ALA A 13 -12.18 0.32 -5.16
C ALA A 13 -11.94 1.37 -6.25
N GLY A 14 -12.96 2.19 -6.57
CA GLY A 14 -12.83 3.27 -7.55
C GLY A 14 -11.78 4.31 -7.17
N LEU A 15 -11.81 4.78 -5.91
CA LEU A 15 -10.82 5.76 -5.41
C LEU A 15 -9.41 5.16 -5.36
N THR A 16 -9.28 3.88 -4.99
CA THR A 16 -8.00 3.16 -5.04
C THR A 16 -7.47 3.09 -6.46
N ALA A 17 -8.32 2.75 -7.44
CA ALA A 17 -7.93 2.69 -8.85
C ALA A 17 -7.46 4.06 -9.37
N ILE A 18 -8.20 5.12 -9.07
CA ILE A 18 -7.82 6.49 -9.47
C ILE A 18 -6.48 6.89 -8.86
N ALA A 19 -6.27 6.64 -7.55
CA ALA A 19 -5.01 6.97 -6.90
C ALA A 19 -3.83 6.22 -7.53
N LEU A 20 -3.97 4.92 -7.80
CA LEU A 20 -2.93 4.12 -8.44
C LEU A 20 -2.65 4.57 -9.88
N LEU A 21 -3.67 4.97 -10.64
CA LEU A 21 -3.50 5.50 -11.99
C LEU A 21 -2.71 6.82 -11.97
N ILE A 22 -3.01 7.71 -11.04
CA ILE A 22 -2.25 8.96 -10.89
C ILE A 22 -0.77 8.65 -10.66
N GLY A 23 -0.44 7.71 -9.77
CA GLY A 23 0.95 7.28 -9.59
C GLY A 23 1.54 6.65 -10.85
N ALA A 24 0.83 5.75 -11.52
CA ALA A 24 1.33 5.09 -12.73
C ALA A 24 1.68 6.04 -13.88
N TYR A 25 1.04 7.20 -13.94
CA TYR A 25 1.35 8.23 -14.94
C TYR A 25 2.31 9.32 -14.46
N PHE A 26 2.42 9.50 -13.14
CA PHE A 26 3.28 10.53 -12.53
C PHE A 26 4.27 9.86 -11.57
N GLU A 27 5.41 9.43 -12.07
CA GLU A 27 6.46 8.71 -11.32
C GLU A 27 6.86 9.41 -10.00
N VAL A 28 6.88 10.76 -10.00
CA VAL A 28 7.18 11.54 -8.79
C VAL A 28 6.11 11.36 -7.70
N ALA A 29 4.89 10.97 -8.07
CA ALA A 29 3.77 10.79 -7.15
C ALA A 29 3.58 9.35 -6.65
N ASP A 30 4.40 8.40 -7.07
CA ASP A 30 4.24 6.97 -6.79
C ASP A 30 4.03 6.65 -5.31
N LEU A 31 4.91 7.12 -4.44
CA LEU A 31 4.79 6.90 -3.00
C LEU A 31 3.54 7.53 -2.41
N CYS A 32 3.21 8.76 -2.83
CA CYS A 32 2.00 9.44 -2.38
C CYS A 32 0.75 8.69 -2.84
N ALA A 33 0.73 8.24 -4.08
CA ALA A 33 -0.37 7.46 -4.65
C ALA A 33 -0.57 6.11 -3.93
N LEU A 34 0.52 5.41 -3.59
CA LEU A 34 0.50 4.18 -2.81
C LEU A 34 -0.06 4.41 -1.40
N VAL A 35 0.35 5.47 -0.73
CA VAL A 35 -0.14 5.82 0.60
C VAL A 35 -1.62 6.19 0.57
N ILE A 36 -2.05 7.02 -0.39
CA ILE A 36 -3.44 7.44 -0.56
C ILE A 36 -4.33 6.24 -0.91
N SER A 37 -3.90 5.39 -1.83
CA SER A 37 -4.64 4.17 -2.19
C SER A 37 -4.83 3.24 -0.99
N SER A 38 -3.81 3.11 -0.13
CA SER A 38 -3.90 2.36 1.12
C SER A 38 -4.96 2.92 2.08
N VAL A 39 -5.09 4.25 2.14
CA VAL A 39 -6.15 4.90 2.96
C VAL A 39 -7.53 4.53 2.43
N PHE A 40 -7.74 4.57 1.11
CA PHE A 40 -9.03 4.20 0.52
C PHE A 40 -9.38 2.73 0.77
N VAL A 41 -8.41 1.82 0.75
CA VAL A 41 -8.60 0.41 1.13
C VAL A 41 -9.13 0.26 2.56
N THR A 42 -8.89 1.22 3.46
CA THR A 42 -9.39 1.15 4.83
C THR A 42 -10.86 1.52 4.99
N LEU A 43 -11.53 2.10 3.99
CA LEU A 43 -12.94 2.54 4.09
C LEU A 43 -13.90 1.40 4.48
N PRO A 44 -13.86 0.19 3.86
CA PRO A 44 -14.74 -0.90 4.26
C PRO A 44 -14.46 -1.46 5.66
N LEU A 45 -13.26 -1.20 6.22
CA LEU A 45 -12.91 -1.63 7.59
C LEU A 45 -13.75 -0.93 8.66
N TYR A 46 -14.37 0.20 8.35
CA TYR A 46 -15.36 0.84 9.23
C TYR A 46 -16.49 -0.14 9.64
N TYR A 47 -16.92 -0.99 8.70
CA TYR A 47 -17.90 -2.05 8.94
C TYR A 47 -17.28 -3.36 9.44
N LYS A 48 -16.00 -3.38 9.82
CA LYS A 48 -15.24 -4.57 10.21
C LYS A 48 -15.25 -5.68 9.14
N SER A 49 -15.40 -5.30 7.89
CA SER A 49 -15.44 -6.24 6.77
C SER A 49 -14.09 -6.33 6.07
N TYR A 50 -13.22 -7.20 6.58
CA TYR A 50 -11.88 -7.44 6.00
C TYR A 50 -11.97 -7.99 4.57
N LYS A 51 -12.95 -8.88 4.31
CA LYS A 51 -13.18 -9.42 2.97
C LYS A 51 -13.53 -8.34 1.96
N ALA A 52 -14.40 -7.40 2.34
CA ALA A 52 -14.78 -6.29 1.48
C ALA A 52 -13.61 -5.33 1.21
N SER A 53 -12.78 -5.07 2.21
CA SER A 53 -11.55 -4.28 2.07
C SER A 53 -10.54 -4.95 1.13
N LEU A 54 -10.34 -6.26 1.29
CA LEU A 54 -9.45 -7.02 0.41
C LEU A 54 -9.96 -7.04 -1.04
N LEU A 55 -11.26 -7.26 -1.22
CA LEU A 55 -11.88 -7.21 -2.55
C LEU A 55 -11.75 -5.80 -3.17
N ALA A 56 -11.96 -4.75 -2.40
CA ALA A 56 -11.78 -3.37 -2.88
C ALA A 56 -10.33 -3.09 -3.31
N ALA A 57 -9.34 -3.59 -2.56
CA ALA A 57 -7.94 -3.48 -2.92
C ALA A 57 -7.62 -4.24 -4.22
N LEU A 58 -8.07 -5.50 -4.33
CA LEU A 58 -7.84 -6.32 -5.52
C LEU A 58 -8.51 -5.71 -6.76
N VAL A 59 -9.80 -5.38 -6.66
CA VAL A 59 -10.56 -4.80 -7.79
C VAL A 59 -9.96 -3.45 -8.19
N GLY A 60 -9.66 -2.57 -7.24
CA GLY A 60 -9.03 -1.28 -7.52
C GLY A 60 -7.66 -1.42 -8.18
N GLY A 61 -6.84 -2.36 -7.70
CA GLY A 61 -5.53 -2.67 -8.29
C GLY A 61 -5.65 -3.22 -9.71
N VAL A 62 -6.56 -4.17 -9.95
CA VAL A 62 -6.79 -4.75 -11.29
C VAL A 62 -7.30 -3.70 -12.28
N ILE A 63 -8.28 -2.88 -11.89
CA ILE A 63 -8.81 -1.82 -12.74
C ILE A 63 -7.69 -0.84 -13.10
N ALA A 64 -6.90 -0.40 -12.12
CA ALA A 64 -5.79 0.52 -12.36
C ALA A 64 -4.75 -0.09 -13.31
N PHE A 65 -4.38 -1.35 -13.11
CA PHE A 65 -3.43 -2.06 -13.97
C PHE A 65 -3.95 -2.19 -15.41
N MET A 66 -5.22 -2.54 -15.60
CA MET A 66 -5.83 -2.62 -16.93
C MET A 66 -5.87 -1.23 -17.61
N CYS A 67 -6.29 -0.19 -16.87
CA CYS A 67 -6.38 1.17 -17.40
C CYS A 67 -5.02 1.81 -17.67
N SER A 68 -3.94 1.34 -17.03
CA SER A 68 -2.57 1.78 -17.33
C SER A 68 -1.97 1.11 -18.58
N GLY A 69 -2.75 0.32 -19.32
CA GLY A 69 -2.29 -0.43 -20.48
C GLY A 69 -1.40 -1.62 -20.13
N PHE A 70 -1.65 -2.27 -19.00
CA PHE A 70 -0.83 -3.39 -18.49
C PHE A 70 0.64 -3.02 -18.29
N ASN A 71 0.90 -1.81 -17.79
CA ASN A 71 2.27 -1.33 -17.58
C ASN A 71 2.98 -2.13 -16.47
N VAL A 72 3.63 -3.23 -16.88
CA VAL A 72 4.41 -4.11 -16.00
C VAL A 72 5.67 -3.41 -15.49
N MET A 73 6.16 -2.39 -16.21
CA MET A 73 7.35 -1.64 -15.80
C MET A 73 7.10 -0.71 -14.62
N SER A 74 5.85 -0.34 -14.36
CA SER A 74 5.52 0.48 -13.19
C SER A 74 5.64 -0.31 -11.90
N LEU A 75 6.47 0.17 -10.98
CA LEU A 75 6.65 -0.43 -9.64
C LEU A 75 5.43 -0.27 -8.74
N ILE A 76 4.48 0.59 -9.10
CA ILE A 76 3.33 0.93 -8.26
C ILE A 76 2.41 -0.28 -8.03
N PHE A 77 2.15 -1.07 -9.08
CA PHE A 77 1.23 -2.21 -8.98
C PHE A 77 1.78 -3.36 -8.13
N PRO A 78 3.00 -3.87 -8.38
CA PRO A 78 3.55 -4.91 -7.53
C PRO A 78 3.77 -4.42 -6.08
N SER A 79 4.19 -3.17 -5.87
CA SER A 79 4.31 -2.57 -4.53
C SER A 79 2.97 -2.49 -3.81
N PHE A 80 1.91 -2.09 -4.52
CA PHE A 80 0.57 -2.02 -3.97
C PHE A 80 0.07 -3.41 -3.53
N ILE A 81 0.17 -4.40 -4.41
CA ILE A 81 -0.28 -5.76 -4.12
C ILE A 81 0.55 -6.39 -3.01
N ALA A 82 1.88 -6.23 -3.03
CA ALA A 82 2.77 -6.87 -2.08
C ALA A 82 2.68 -6.30 -0.66
N PHE A 83 2.37 -5.00 -0.51
CA PHE A 83 2.37 -4.34 0.79
C PHE A 83 1.21 -3.36 0.99
N PHE A 84 1.11 -2.31 0.19
CA PHE A 84 0.24 -1.16 0.45
C PHE A 84 -1.27 -1.48 0.45
N GLY A 85 -1.70 -2.47 -0.33
CA GLY A 85 -3.09 -2.95 -0.35
C GLY A 85 -3.42 -3.90 0.80
N ILE A 86 -2.45 -4.67 1.30
CA ILE A 86 -2.68 -5.73 2.29
C ILE A 86 -2.36 -5.27 3.71
N TYR A 87 -1.28 -4.53 3.92
CA TYR A 87 -0.83 -4.11 5.25
C TYR A 87 -1.90 -3.39 6.07
N PRO A 88 -2.70 -2.43 5.55
CA PRO A 88 -3.75 -1.77 6.33
C PRO A 88 -4.77 -2.76 6.90
N ILE A 89 -5.09 -3.82 6.15
CA ILE A 89 -6.04 -4.86 6.55
C ILE A 89 -5.44 -5.72 7.66
N VAL A 90 -4.20 -6.20 7.47
CA VAL A 90 -3.49 -7.02 8.46
C VAL A 90 -3.25 -6.24 9.75
N SER A 91 -2.81 -4.99 9.65
CA SER A 91 -2.63 -4.09 10.79
C SER A 91 -3.95 -3.90 11.56
N SER A 92 -5.08 -3.81 10.84
CA SER A 92 -6.41 -3.71 11.44
C SER A 92 -6.78 -4.96 12.24
N ILE A 93 -6.59 -6.15 11.63
CA ILE A 93 -6.86 -7.43 12.28
C ILE A 93 -6.02 -7.59 13.55
N MET A 94 -4.73 -7.25 13.48
CA MET A 94 -3.83 -7.33 14.64
C MET A 94 -4.26 -6.39 15.77
N GLN A 95 -4.73 -5.19 15.44
CA GLN A 95 -5.25 -4.25 16.44
C GLN A 95 -6.53 -4.76 17.12
N GLU A 96 -7.47 -5.34 16.36
CA GLU A 96 -8.69 -5.93 16.96
C GLU A 96 -8.39 -7.14 17.84
N LYS A 97 -7.43 -7.97 17.43
CA LYS A 97 -6.97 -9.11 18.24
C LYS A 97 -6.11 -8.70 19.43
N LYS A 98 -5.93 -7.38 19.68
CA LYS A 98 -5.10 -6.83 20.78
C LYS A 98 -3.66 -7.36 20.77
N VAL A 99 -3.12 -7.64 19.59
CA VAL A 99 -1.71 -8.03 19.44
C VAL A 99 -0.83 -6.89 19.96
N ASN A 100 0.27 -7.25 20.65
CA ASN A 100 1.20 -6.27 21.17
C ASN A 100 1.65 -5.30 20.06
N LYS A 101 1.54 -3.98 20.34
CA LYS A 101 1.90 -2.93 19.40
C LYS A 101 3.32 -3.08 18.87
N LEU A 102 4.26 -3.50 19.73
CA LEU A 102 5.66 -3.68 19.36
C LEU A 102 5.81 -4.83 18.36
N LEU A 103 5.14 -5.96 18.60
CA LEU A 103 5.14 -7.11 17.69
C LEU A 103 4.56 -6.75 16.32
N ARG A 104 3.45 -6.00 16.28
CA ARG A 104 2.85 -5.52 15.04
C ARG A 104 3.82 -4.65 14.23
N ILE A 105 4.52 -3.74 14.90
CA ILE A 105 5.49 -2.85 14.25
C ILE A 105 6.67 -3.67 13.71
N ILE A 106 7.24 -4.57 14.51
CA ILE A 106 8.37 -5.40 14.08
C ILE A 106 8.01 -6.23 12.84
N LEU A 107 6.86 -6.91 12.86
CA LEU A 107 6.40 -7.70 11.71
C LEU A 107 6.16 -6.82 10.49
N GLY A 108 5.59 -5.62 10.67
CA GLY A 108 5.38 -4.67 9.59
C GLY A 108 6.69 -4.17 8.98
N VAL A 109 7.70 -3.83 9.80
CA VAL A 109 9.04 -3.41 9.36
C VAL A 109 9.72 -4.53 8.56
N ILE A 110 9.74 -5.76 9.09
CA ILE A 110 10.35 -6.90 8.39
C ILE A 110 9.68 -7.12 7.03
N TRP A 111 8.34 -7.08 6.99
CA TRP A 111 7.61 -7.24 5.74
C TRP A 111 7.91 -6.13 4.76
N PHE A 112 7.91 -4.86 5.21
CA PHE A 112 8.20 -3.72 4.35
C PHE A 112 9.63 -3.76 3.77
N ILE A 113 10.63 -4.12 4.59
CA ILE A 113 12.01 -4.32 4.14
C ILE A 113 12.09 -5.43 3.09
N ALA A 114 11.44 -6.57 3.33
CA ALA A 114 11.41 -7.68 2.37
C ALA A 114 10.80 -7.24 1.02
N VAL A 115 9.71 -6.47 1.05
CA VAL A 115 9.10 -5.92 -0.16
C VAL A 115 10.01 -4.90 -0.84
N ALA A 116 10.68 -4.02 -0.09
CA ALA A 116 11.61 -3.03 -0.66
C ALA A 116 12.77 -3.71 -1.41
N TYR A 117 13.37 -4.74 -0.83
CA TYR A 117 14.38 -5.54 -1.54
C TYR A 117 13.79 -6.30 -2.74
N GLY A 118 12.60 -6.87 -2.58
CA GLY A 118 11.89 -7.54 -3.68
C GLY A 118 11.64 -6.61 -4.86
N MET A 119 11.23 -5.34 -4.59
CA MET A 119 11.04 -4.33 -5.64
C MET A 119 12.37 -3.92 -6.28
N TYR A 120 13.43 -3.82 -5.51
CA TYR A 120 14.75 -3.57 -6.05
C TYR A 120 15.18 -4.66 -7.03
N PHE A 121 15.05 -5.94 -6.67
CA PHE A 121 15.36 -7.06 -7.58
C PHE A 121 14.41 -7.11 -8.79
N TYR A 122 13.12 -6.84 -8.58
CA TYR A 122 12.16 -6.76 -9.66
C TYR A 122 12.53 -5.67 -10.67
N TYR A 123 12.90 -4.49 -10.18
CA TYR A 123 13.30 -3.37 -11.03
C TYR A 123 14.56 -3.69 -11.83
N THR A 124 15.58 -4.26 -11.21
CA THR A 124 16.81 -4.66 -11.89
C THR A 124 16.58 -5.75 -12.92
N ALA A 125 15.68 -6.71 -12.64
CA ALA A 125 15.38 -7.81 -13.56
C ALA A 125 14.53 -7.36 -14.76
N VAL A 126 13.52 -6.50 -14.54
CA VAL A 126 12.56 -6.09 -15.58
C VAL A 126 13.10 -4.94 -16.43
N MET A 127 13.74 -3.96 -15.81
CA MET A 127 14.26 -2.79 -16.51
C MET A 127 15.61 -3.06 -17.20
N GLY A 128 16.25 -4.21 -16.92
CA GLY A 128 17.58 -4.49 -17.45
C GLY A 128 18.60 -3.42 -17.07
N VAL A 129 18.28 -2.59 -16.05
CA VAL A 129 19.24 -1.65 -15.49
C VAL A 129 20.32 -2.45 -14.84
N VAL A 130 21.31 -2.77 -15.63
CA VAL A 130 22.44 -3.54 -15.17
C VAL A 130 23.20 -2.63 -14.23
N LEU A 131 23.21 -3.01 -12.96
CA LEU A 131 24.09 -2.38 -11.95
C LEU A 131 25.56 -2.37 -12.39
N SER A 132 25.91 -3.10 -13.46
CA SER A 132 27.23 -3.08 -14.09
C SER A 132 27.59 -1.72 -14.71
N ASP A 133 26.60 -0.88 -15.02
CA ASP A 133 26.85 0.48 -15.54
C ASP A 133 27.08 1.48 -14.41
N MET A 134 26.79 1.08 -13.16
CA MET A 134 27.15 1.86 -11.97
C MET A 134 28.49 1.39 -11.40
N PRO A 135 29.34 2.32 -10.92
CA PRO A 135 30.53 1.93 -10.17
C PRO A 135 30.13 0.98 -9.03
N GLY A 136 30.86 -0.14 -8.87
CA GLY A 136 30.49 -1.21 -7.92
C GLY A 136 30.23 -0.73 -6.50
N TRP A 137 30.97 0.31 -6.06
CA TRP A 137 30.76 0.94 -4.75
C TRP A 137 29.38 1.60 -4.60
N LEU A 138 28.79 2.15 -5.68
CA LEU A 138 27.45 2.74 -5.66
C LEU A 138 26.38 1.66 -5.53
N ALA A 139 26.52 0.54 -6.20
CA ALA A 139 25.60 -0.58 -6.11
C ALA A 139 25.53 -1.14 -4.67
N GLU A 140 26.69 -1.28 -4.02
CA GLU A 140 26.75 -1.71 -2.63
C GLU A 140 26.12 -0.70 -1.68
N ILE A 141 26.39 0.59 -1.83
CA ILE A 141 25.80 1.66 -1.01
C ILE A 141 24.28 1.65 -1.13
N VAL A 142 23.72 1.49 -2.31
CA VAL A 142 22.26 1.43 -2.53
C VAL A 142 21.65 0.29 -1.71
N LEU A 143 22.25 -0.90 -1.72
CA LEU A 143 21.78 -2.04 -0.94
C LEU A 143 21.78 -1.78 0.58
N TYR A 144 22.80 -1.08 1.09
CA TYR A 144 22.85 -0.74 2.52
C TYR A 144 21.88 0.37 2.93
N ILE A 145 21.58 1.30 2.02
CA ILE A 145 20.68 2.43 2.32
C ILE A 145 19.20 2.02 2.25
N ILE A 146 18.83 1.01 1.47
CA ILE A 146 17.43 0.55 1.34
C ILE A 146 16.82 0.22 2.71
N ALA A 147 17.51 -0.52 3.56
CA ALA A 147 16.96 -0.95 4.85
C ALA A 147 16.67 0.21 5.81
N PRO A 148 17.61 1.13 6.12
CA PRO A 148 17.33 2.24 7.01
C PRO A 148 16.29 3.21 6.44
N LEU A 149 16.30 3.45 5.12
CA LEU A 149 15.30 4.28 4.47
C LEU A 149 13.90 3.64 4.55
N ALA A 150 13.80 2.33 4.30
CA ALA A 150 12.56 1.59 4.43
C ALA A 150 11.99 1.65 5.85
N ILE A 151 12.83 1.58 6.88
CA ILE A 151 12.40 1.71 8.27
C ILE A 151 11.77 3.09 8.52
N ILE A 152 12.41 4.16 8.08
CA ILE A 152 11.91 5.52 8.26
C ILE A 152 10.57 5.70 7.55
N VAL A 153 10.50 5.31 6.28
CA VAL A 153 9.27 5.39 5.47
C VAL A 153 8.15 4.56 6.10
N PHE A 154 8.44 3.36 6.58
CA PHE A 154 7.45 2.52 7.24
C PHE A 154 6.86 3.18 8.50
N PHE A 155 7.68 3.78 9.36
CA PHE A 155 7.18 4.45 10.57
C PHE A 155 6.25 5.63 10.25
N VAL A 156 6.59 6.42 9.24
CA VAL A 156 5.73 7.51 8.78
C VAL A 156 4.42 6.95 8.22
N TYR A 157 4.51 5.91 7.40
CA TYR A 157 3.37 5.25 6.79
C TYR A 157 2.43 4.61 7.83
N ASP A 158 2.94 3.83 8.79
CA ASP A 158 2.10 3.17 9.83
C ASP A 158 1.35 4.22 10.66
N LYS A 159 2.03 5.31 11.07
CA LYS A 159 1.37 6.41 11.77
C LYS A 159 0.28 7.06 10.93
N PHE A 160 0.55 7.29 9.65
CA PHE A 160 -0.41 7.92 8.75
C PHE A 160 -1.66 7.04 8.56
N ILE A 161 -1.51 5.73 8.36
CA ILE A 161 -2.62 4.79 8.23
C ILE A 161 -3.46 4.73 9.51
N VAL A 162 -2.83 4.69 10.69
CA VAL A 162 -3.54 4.68 11.97
C VAL A 162 -4.35 5.97 12.16
N LEU A 163 -3.76 7.14 11.87
CA LEU A 163 -4.44 8.43 11.95
C LEU A 163 -5.60 8.53 10.95
N SER A 164 -5.38 8.13 9.69
CA SER A 164 -6.40 8.14 8.65
C SER A 164 -7.62 7.29 9.04
N ARG A 165 -7.40 6.12 9.62
CA ARG A 165 -8.50 5.27 10.13
C ARG A 165 -9.29 5.92 11.26
N LEU A 166 -8.64 6.61 12.19
CA LEU A 166 -9.32 7.35 13.26
C LEU A 166 -10.21 8.46 12.69
N VAL A 167 -9.68 9.18 11.70
CA VAL A 167 -10.42 10.24 10.99
C VAL A 167 -11.62 9.64 10.24
N ILE A 168 -11.41 8.61 9.45
CA ILE A 168 -12.46 7.91 8.69
C ILE A 168 -13.57 7.42 9.63
N ASN A 169 -13.21 6.76 10.72
CA ASN A 169 -14.20 6.27 11.69
C ASN A 169 -15.01 7.39 12.32
N ARG A 170 -14.40 8.55 12.58
CA ARG A 170 -15.09 9.72 13.14
C ARG A 170 -16.05 10.34 12.13
N TYR A 171 -15.65 10.50 10.87
CA TYR A 171 -16.48 11.10 9.83
C TYR A 171 -17.61 10.18 9.38
N LEU A 172 -17.31 8.92 9.08
CA LEU A 172 -18.35 7.95 8.71
C LEU A 172 -19.35 7.72 9.82
N GLY A 173 -18.91 7.75 11.09
CA GLY A 173 -19.81 7.67 12.23
C GLY A 173 -20.79 8.85 12.36
N LYS A 174 -20.47 10.02 11.78
CA LYS A 174 -21.38 11.18 11.72
C LYS A 174 -22.36 11.14 10.55
N ILE A 175 -21.93 10.59 9.40
CA ILE A 175 -22.72 10.58 8.15
C ILE A 175 -23.72 9.41 8.12
N ILE A 176 -23.38 8.31 8.78
CA ILE A 176 -24.15 7.06 8.69
C ILE A 176 -25.19 6.91 9.83
N LYS A 177 -25.15 7.82 10.81
CA LYS A 177 -26.27 7.95 11.77
C LYS A 177 -27.51 8.49 11.05
#